data_fe0ff746fbea830e9c97d8304bb22896
#
_entry.id   fe0ff746fbea830e9c97d8304bb22896
#
_cell.length_a   1.000
_cell.length_b   1.000
_cell.length_c   1.000
_cell.angle_alpha   90.00
_cell.angle_beta   90.00
_cell.angle_gamma   90.00
#
_symmetry.space_group_name_H-M   'P 1'
#
loop_
_entity.id
_entity.type
_entity.pdbx_description
1 polymer ?
#
loop_
_entity_poly.entity_id
_entity_poly.type
_entity_poly.pdbx_seq_one_letter_code
_entity_poly.pdbx_strand_id
1 'polypeptide(L)'
;MARKFKGSSIKRGNYVDFVGGSELLKRIEASGGKVDEAVKKCVDNSLELVGMRMQLFMQEHRDTGDTYESYQKLKTEIKNNIVTGQVAYAIKEGGLPAIFLDVGTPKQNPYFYRYFAVENSSAQIKQIQQSTLDEILRDLQ
;
A
#
# COMPACT_ATOMS: atom_id res chain seq x y z
N MET A 1 -10.23 -13.93 -4.88
CA MET A 1 -10.34 -13.58 -6.32
C MET A 1 -9.49 -12.35 -6.61
N ALA A 2 -8.57 -12.49 -7.54
CA ALA A 2 -7.69 -11.38 -7.87
C ALA A 2 -8.48 -10.29 -8.61
N ARG A 3 -8.46 -9.07 -8.12
CA ARG A 3 -9.04 -7.92 -8.81
C ARG A 3 -8.12 -7.48 -9.92
N LYS A 4 -8.68 -7.23 -11.08
CA LYS A 4 -7.91 -6.69 -12.20
C LYS A 4 -8.07 -5.17 -12.20
N PHE A 5 -6.97 -4.47 -11.97
CA PHE A 5 -6.92 -3.02 -12.09
C PHE A 5 -6.20 -2.70 -13.39
N LYS A 6 -6.92 -2.11 -14.35
CA LYS A 6 -6.31 -1.75 -15.63
C LYS A 6 -5.21 -0.72 -15.42
N GLY A 7 -3.99 -1.07 -15.80
CA GLY A 7 -2.86 -0.15 -15.85
C GLY A 7 -2.27 0.28 -14.52
N SER A 8 -2.87 -0.09 -13.39
CA SER A 8 -2.44 0.38 -12.08
C SER A 8 -2.07 -0.75 -11.11
N SER A 9 -2.14 -2.01 -11.55
CA SER A 9 -1.83 -3.13 -10.68
C SER A 9 -0.71 -3.99 -11.25
N ILE A 10 0.18 -4.43 -10.37
CA ILE A 10 1.23 -5.38 -10.68
C ILE A 10 0.64 -6.78 -10.55
N LYS A 11 0.43 -7.46 -11.68
CA LYS A 11 -0.25 -8.76 -11.74
C LYS A 11 0.55 -9.90 -11.14
N ARG A 12 1.89 -9.78 -11.13
CA ARG A 12 2.79 -10.77 -10.56
C ARG A 12 3.84 -10.06 -9.73
N GLY A 13 3.86 -10.35 -8.47
CA GLY A 13 4.83 -9.77 -7.55
C GLY A 13 4.40 -9.98 -6.12
N ASN A 14 5.25 -9.54 -5.21
CA ASN A 14 4.98 -9.53 -3.79
C ASN A 14 4.52 -8.13 -3.42
N TYR A 15 3.27 -7.99 -2.95
CA TYR A 15 2.64 -6.68 -2.87
C TYR A 15 1.78 -6.51 -1.61
N VAL A 16 1.50 -5.25 -1.29
CA VAL A 16 0.49 -4.82 -0.33
C VAL A 16 -0.48 -3.89 -1.05
N ASP A 17 -1.77 -4.22 -1.01
CA ASP A 17 -2.84 -3.41 -1.59
C ASP A 17 -3.64 -2.70 -0.51
N PHE A 18 -4.08 -1.50 -0.82
CA PHE A 18 -5.21 -0.88 -0.15
C PHE A 18 -6.40 -0.88 -1.10
N VAL A 19 -7.53 -1.42 -0.63
CA VAL A 19 -8.79 -1.42 -1.38
C VAL A 19 -9.93 -1.18 -0.40
N GLY A 20 -10.69 -0.13 -0.58
CA GLY A 20 -11.82 0.09 0.31
C GLY A 20 -12.30 1.53 0.36
N GLY A 21 -12.94 1.87 1.47
CA GLY A 21 -13.38 3.23 1.77
C GLY A 21 -14.63 3.69 1.06
N SER A 22 -15.32 2.82 0.30
CA SER A 22 -16.46 3.23 -0.53
C SER A 22 -17.61 3.83 0.27
N GLU A 23 -17.93 3.25 1.41
CA GLU A 23 -19.05 3.73 2.24
C GLU A 23 -18.73 5.07 2.90
N LEU A 24 -17.50 5.19 3.41
CA LEU A 24 -17.03 6.45 3.99
C LEU A 24 -17.03 7.57 2.95
N LEU A 25 -16.53 7.30 1.75
CA LEU A 25 -16.51 8.26 0.65
C LEU A 25 -17.91 8.74 0.30
N LYS A 26 -18.88 7.82 0.19
CA LYS A 26 -20.28 8.16 -0.09
C LYS A 26 -20.87 9.09 0.95
N ARG A 27 -20.62 8.81 2.22
CA ARG A 27 -21.14 9.63 3.33
C ARG A 27 -20.55 11.04 3.29
N ILE A 28 -19.26 11.15 3.02
CA ILE A 28 -18.58 12.44 3.00
C ILE A 28 -19.00 13.24 1.76
N GLU A 29 -19.13 12.60 0.61
CA GLU A 29 -19.63 13.23 -0.62
C GLU A 29 -21.08 13.75 -0.43
N ALA A 30 -21.92 12.95 0.23
CA ALA A 30 -23.29 13.35 0.52
C ALA A 30 -23.37 14.58 1.43
N SER A 31 -22.35 14.82 2.26
CA SER A 31 -22.28 16.02 3.11
C SER A 31 -21.67 17.23 2.40
N GLY A 32 -21.34 17.12 1.11
CA GLY A 32 -20.82 18.22 0.30
C GLY A 32 -19.30 18.41 0.38
N GLY A 33 -18.59 17.48 0.97
CA GLY A 33 -17.14 17.57 1.12
C GLY A 33 -16.36 17.15 -0.14
N LYS A 34 -15.31 17.89 -0.47
CA LYS A 34 -14.33 17.51 -1.50
C LYS A 34 -13.26 16.65 -0.86
N VAL A 35 -13.47 15.35 -0.88
CA VAL A 35 -12.65 14.43 -0.08
C VAL A 35 -11.71 13.57 -0.89
N ASP A 36 -11.88 13.50 -2.21
CA ASP A 36 -11.12 12.60 -3.06
C ASP A 36 -9.61 12.80 -2.91
N GLU A 37 -9.16 14.05 -2.95
CA GLU A 37 -7.72 14.36 -2.82
C GLU A 37 -7.19 14.05 -1.42
N ALA A 38 -7.98 14.35 -0.38
CA ALA A 38 -7.58 14.05 1.00
C ALA A 38 -7.47 12.54 1.24
N VAL A 39 -8.42 11.76 0.71
CA VAL A 39 -8.41 10.31 0.84
C VAL A 39 -7.26 9.69 0.05
N LYS A 40 -7.01 10.15 -1.18
CA LYS A 40 -5.86 9.70 -1.97
C LYS A 40 -4.55 9.95 -1.23
N LYS A 41 -4.38 11.13 -0.67
CA LYS A 41 -3.20 11.50 0.11
C LYS A 41 -3.03 10.62 1.33
N CYS A 42 -4.12 10.33 2.02
CA CYS A 42 -4.13 9.44 3.19
C CYS A 42 -3.65 8.03 2.80
N VAL A 43 -4.18 7.46 1.74
CA VAL A 43 -3.81 6.13 1.26
C VAL A 43 -2.36 6.13 0.76
N ASP A 44 -1.94 7.15 0.01
CA ASP A 44 -0.56 7.29 -0.46
C ASP A 44 0.42 7.35 0.70
N ASN A 45 0.15 8.14 1.72
CA ASN A 45 1.03 8.27 2.88
C ASN A 45 1.09 6.97 3.67
N SER A 46 -0.03 6.27 3.80
CA SER A 46 -0.09 4.98 4.49
C SER A 46 0.71 3.90 3.76
N LEU A 47 0.53 3.80 2.44
CA LEU A 47 1.29 2.86 1.61
C LEU A 47 2.77 3.19 1.54
N GLU A 48 3.12 4.47 1.52
CA GLU A 48 4.51 4.91 1.54
C GLU A 48 5.21 4.47 2.82
N LEU A 49 4.53 4.57 3.96
CA LEU A 49 5.05 4.10 5.23
C LEU A 49 5.28 2.58 5.23
N VAL A 50 4.31 1.82 4.75
CA VAL A 50 4.43 0.35 4.61
C VAL A 50 5.58 0.01 3.66
N GLY A 51 5.64 0.66 2.51
CA GLY A 51 6.68 0.45 1.51
C GLY A 51 8.06 0.77 2.02
N MET A 52 8.20 1.83 2.81
CA MET A 52 9.47 2.19 3.44
C MET A 52 9.96 1.08 4.36
N ARG A 53 9.08 0.50 5.16
CA ARG A 53 9.43 -0.63 6.04
C ARG A 53 9.80 -1.88 5.24
N MET A 54 9.09 -2.15 4.15
CA MET A 54 9.46 -3.24 3.23
C MET A 54 10.85 -3.03 2.64
N GLN A 55 11.14 -1.81 2.21
CA GLN A 55 12.45 -1.47 1.64
C GLN A 55 13.59 -1.52 2.65
N LEU A 56 13.34 -1.16 3.91
CA LEU A 56 14.33 -1.32 4.98
C LEU A 56 14.69 -2.79 5.17
N PHE A 57 13.67 -3.66 5.19
CA PHE A 57 13.91 -5.11 5.26
C PHE A 57 14.71 -5.60 4.05
N MET A 58 14.31 -5.18 2.85
CA MET A 58 14.94 -5.62 1.62
C MET A 58 16.39 -5.14 1.52
N GLN A 59 16.69 -3.96 2.03
CA GLN A 59 18.05 -3.44 2.07
C GLN A 59 18.95 -4.27 2.97
N GLU A 60 18.44 -4.73 4.12
CA GLU A 60 19.17 -5.59 5.04
C GLU A 60 19.44 -6.98 4.45
N HIS A 61 18.60 -7.41 3.51
CA HIS A 61 18.73 -8.72 2.85
C HIS A 61 19.20 -8.59 1.41
N ARG A 62 19.89 -7.50 1.12
CA ARG A 62 20.36 -7.17 -0.22
C ARG A 62 21.50 -8.08 -0.65
N ASP A 63 21.34 -8.72 -1.81
CA ASP A 63 22.43 -9.47 -2.48
C ASP A 63 22.95 -8.65 -3.65
N THR A 64 22.30 -8.71 -4.81
CA THR A 64 22.67 -7.90 -5.99
C THR A 64 22.08 -6.50 -5.99
N GLY A 65 21.01 -6.30 -5.24
CA GLY A 65 20.23 -5.06 -5.26
C GLY A 65 19.06 -5.06 -6.22
N ASP A 66 18.95 -6.07 -7.08
CA ASP A 66 17.88 -6.13 -8.09
C ASP A 66 16.48 -6.17 -7.46
N THR A 67 16.33 -6.96 -6.40
CA THR A 67 15.05 -7.05 -5.69
C THR A 67 14.68 -5.71 -5.04
N TYR A 68 15.65 -5.07 -4.38
CA TYR A 68 15.44 -3.75 -3.77
C TYR A 68 15.01 -2.72 -4.82
N GLU A 69 15.64 -2.74 -5.98
CA GLU A 69 15.35 -1.80 -7.08
C GLU A 69 14.06 -2.13 -7.83
N SER A 70 13.52 -3.36 -7.67
CA SER A 70 12.26 -3.75 -8.29
C SER A 70 11.03 -3.18 -7.59
N TYR A 71 11.22 -2.46 -6.49
CA TYR A 71 10.13 -1.83 -5.74
C TYR A 71 9.41 -0.80 -6.59
N GLN A 72 8.08 -0.85 -6.55
CA GLN A 72 7.21 0.09 -7.25
C GLN A 72 6.05 0.50 -6.36
N LYS A 73 5.73 1.78 -6.39
CA LYS A 73 4.53 2.32 -5.78
C LYS A 73 3.62 2.79 -6.90
N LEU A 74 2.46 2.18 -7.02
CA LEU A 74 1.48 2.55 -8.02
C LEU A 74 0.64 3.73 -7.54
N LYS A 75 0.18 4.52 -8.49
CA LYS A 75 -0.66 5.69 -8.21
C LYS A 75 -1.97 5.24 -7.56
N THR A 76 -2.34 5.91 -6.47
CA THR A 76 -3.64 5.69 -5.84
C THR A 76 -4.75 6.26 -6.73
N GLU A 77 -5.81 5.48 -6.91
CA GLU A 77 -6.94 5.83 -7.75
C GLU A 77 -8.25 5.66 -7.00
N ILE A 78 -9.22 6.50 -7.37
CA ILE A 78 -10.60 6.38 -6.89
C ILE A 78 -11.49 6.13 -8.10
N LYS A 79 -12.17 4.98 -8.10
CA LYS A 79 -13.16 4.62 -9.13
C LYS A 79 -14.39 4.02 -8.46
N ASN A 80 -15.56 4.52 -8.83
CA ASN A 80 -16.85 4.04 -8.29
C ASN A 80 -16.87 4.05 -6.76
N ASN A 81 -16.30 5.10 -6.16
CA ASN A 81 -16.17 5.26 -4.70
C ASN A 81 -15.32 4.17 -4.03
N ILE A 82 -14.44 3.52 -4.78
CA ILE A 82 -13.47 2.57 -4.24
C ILE A 82 -12.08 3.16 -4.41
N VAL A 83 -11.34 3.24 -3.31
CA VAL A 83 -9.95 3.70 -3.30
C VAL A 83 -9.04 2.49 -3.45
N THR A 84 -8.09 2.57 -4.36
CA THR A 84 -7.10 1.50 -4.57
C THR A 84 -5.70 2.08 -4.64
N GLY A 85 -4.77 1.38 -4.01
CA GLY A 85 -3.35 1.70 -4.08
C GLY A 85 -2.54 0.42 -3.89
N GLN A 86 -1.29 0.43 -4.31
CA GLN A 86 -0.42 -0.74 -4.22
C GLN A 86 1.04 -0.36 -4.12
N VAL A 87 1.79 -1.09 -3.29
CA VAL A 87 3.26 -1.12 -3.30
C VAL A 87 3.70 -2.56 -3.53
N ALA A 88 4.72 -2.78 -4.35
CA ALA A 88 5.09 -4.13 -4.77
C ALA A 88 6.55 -4.26 -5.21
N TYR A 89 7.03 -5.49 -5.19
CA TYR A 89 8.25 -5.92 -5.87
C TYR A 89 7.82 -6.72 -7.10
N ALA A 90 8.05 -6.18 -8.29
CA ALA A 90 7.59 -6.79 -9.54
C ALA A 90 8.54 -7.90 -9.99
N ILE A 91 8.00 -9.08 -10.30
CA ILE A 91 8.80 -10.24 -10.73
C ILE A 91 9.63 -9.91 -11.97
N LYS A 92 9.03 -9.24 -12.95
CA LYS A 92 9.70 -8.90 -14.22
C LYS A 92 10.87 -7.93 -14.03
N GLU A 93 10.90 -7.21 -12.93
CA GLU A 93 11.94 -6.22 -12.63
C GLU A 93 12.98 -6.74 -11.63
N GLY A 94 12.99 -8.04 -11.35
CA GLY A 94 13.92 -8.66 -10.40
C GLY A 94 13.35 -8.92 -9.02
N GLY A 95 12.01 -8.87 -8.87
CA GLY A 95 11.32 -9.01 -7.58
C GLY A 95 11.04 -10.44 -7.14
N LEU A 96 11.42 -11.45 -7.92
CA LEU A 96 11.12 -12.85 -7.57
C LEU A 96 11.65 -13.27 -6.18
N PRO A 97 12.90 -12.92 -5.78
CA PRO A 97 13.39 -13.26 -4.44
C PRO A 97 12.54 -12.71 -3.31
N ALA A 98 11.80 -11.62 -3.53
CA ALA A 98 10.93 -11.05 -2.51
C ALA A 98 9.85 -12.03 -2.04
N ILE A 99 9.31 -12.84 -2.94
CA ILE A 99 8.30 -13.86 -2.61
C ILE A 99 8.91 -14.90 -1.68
N PHE A 100 10.12 -15.39 -1.98
CA PHE A 100 10.77 -16.42 -1.18
C PHE A 100 11.20 -15.90 0.19
N LEU A 101 11.62 -14.64 0.27
CA LEU A 101 11.93 -14.02 1.57
C LEU A 101 10.68 -13.89 2.44
N ASP A 102 9.54 -13.61 1.83
CA ASP A 102 8.30 -13.42 2.56
C ASP A 102 7.71 -14.75 3.05
N VAL A 103 7.49 -15.69 2.13
CA VAL A 103 6.77 -16.94 2.44
C VAL A 103 7.68 -18.13 2.75
N GLY A 104 8.97 -17.97 2.52
CA GLY A 104 9.97 -19.01 2.78
C GLY A 104 10.08 -20.05 1.66
N THR A 105 11.03 -20.93 1.81
CA THR A 105 11.29 -22.08 0.93
C THR A 105 11.59 -23.30 1.81
N PRO A 106 11.71 -24.53 1.23
CA PRO A 106 12.15 -25.68 2.02
C PRO A 106 13.52 -25.48 2.70
N LYS A 107 14.35 -24.55 2.19
CA LYS A 107 15.69 -24.31 2.73
C LYS A 107 15.79 -23.02 3.53
N GLN A 108 14.74 -22.20 3.57
CA GLN A 108 14.75 -20.90 4.22
C GLN A 108 13.43 -20.65 4.95
N ASN A 109 13.52 -20.25 6.20
CA ASN A 109 12.35 -19.86 6.97
C ASN A 109 11.74 -18.56 6.44
N PRO A 110 10.40 -18.43 6.47
CA PRO A 110 9.75 -17.20 6.05
C PRO A 110 10.03 -16.05 7.00
N TYR A 111 10.22 -14.85 6.47
CA TYR A 111 10.36 -13.63 7.27
C TYR A 111 9.03 -12.91 7.49
N PHE A 112 8.04 -13.13 6.63
CA PHE A 112 6.74 -12.45 6.68
C PHE A 112 6.87 -10.92 6.70
N TYR A 113 7.80 -10.37 5.92
CA TYR A 113 8.13 -8.94 6.00
C TYR A 113 6.96 -8.03 5.60
N ARG A 114 6.09 -8.47 4.68
CA ARG A 114 4.89 -7.70 4.33
C ARG A 114 3.94 -7.59 5.52
N TYR A 115 3.69 -8.69 6.19
CA TYR A 115 2.85 -8.73 7.37
C TYR A 115 3.38 -7.79 8.45
N PHE A 116 4.66 -7.89 8.77
CA PHE A 116 5.27 -7.04 9.81
C PHE A 116 5.36 -5.58 9.39
N ALA A 117 5.55 -5.29 8.11
CA ALA A 117 5.52 -3.91 7.62
C ALA A 117 4.16 -3.26 7.86
N VAL A 118 3.07 -3.98 7.59
CA VAL A 118 1.71 -3.50 7.85
C VAL A 118 1.46 -3.39 9.36
N GLU A 119 1.77 -4.44 10.11
CA GLU A 119 1.54 -4.50 11.57
C GLU A 119 2.28 -3.40 12.30
N ASN A 120 3.56 -3.22 11.99
CA ASN A 120 4.40 -2.20 12.63
C ASN A 120 4.03 -0.77 12.21
N SER A 121 3.30 -0.62 11.12
CA SER A 121 2.83 0.68 10.64
C SER A 121 1.42 1.02 11.13
N SER A 122 0.70 0.07 11.72
CA SER A 122 -0.74 0.21 11.99
C SER A 122 -1.09 1.41 12.87
N ALA A 123 -0.31 1.68 13.91
CA ALA A 123 -0.55 2.82 14.80
C ALA A 123 -0.37 4.15 14.06
N GLN A 124 0.68 4.26 13.26
CA GLN A 124 0.95 5.46 12.45
C GLN A 124 -0.09 5.64 11.35
N ILE A 125 -0.55 4.56 10.74
CA ILE A 125 -1.63 4.59 9.75
C ILE A 125 -2.92 5.11 10.37
N LYS A 126 -3.25 4.66 11.57
CA LYS A 126 -4.42 5.18 12.31
C LYS A 126 -4.30 6.68 12.57
N GLN A 127 -3.12 7.16 12.93
CA GLN A 127 -2.88 8.60 13.11
C GLN A 127 -3.05 9.37 11.80
N ILE A 128 -2.55 8.84 10.71
CA ILE A 128 -2.71 9.44 9.38
C ILE A 128 -4.20 9.52 9.02
N GLN A 129 -4.94 8.43 9.25
CA GLN A 129 -6.37 8.39 8.98
C GLN A 129 -7.13 9.39 9.84
N GLN A 130 -6.80 9.48 11.14
CA GLN A 130 -7.46 10.42 12.04
C GLN A 130 -7.17 11.87 11.64
N SER A 131 -5.92 12.19 11.30
CA SER A 131 -5.55 13.53 10.85
C SER A 131 -6.28 13.91 9.56
N THR A 132 -6.44 12.97 8.63
CA THR A 132 -7.17 13.19 7.40
C THR A 132 -8.64 13.45 7.67
N LEU A 133 -9.26 12.66 8.55
CA LEU A 133 -10.64 12.85 8.94
C LEU A 133 -10.87 14.21 9.59
N ASP A 134 -9.98 14.60 10.50
CA ASP A 134 -10.05 15.90 11.18
C ASP A 134 -9.95 17.07 10.18
N GLU A 135 -9.06 16.93 9.20
CA GLU A 135 -8.91 17.92 8.12
C GLU A 135 -10.20 18.05 7.29
N ILE A 136 -10.78 16.93 6.89
CA ILE A 136 -12.03 16.89 6.12
C ILE A 136 -13.16 17.54 6.93
N LEU A 137 -13.29 17.21 8.21
CA LEU A 137 -14.33 17.75 9.06
C LEU A 137 -14.18 19.25 9.28
N ARG A 138 -12.95 19.76 9.37
CA ARG A 138 -12.72 21.21 9.45
C ARG A 138 -13.14 21.94 8.19
N ASP A 139 -12.89 21.35 7.04
CA ASP A 139 -13.23 21.95 5.75
C ASP A 139 -14.74 21.99 5.51
N LEU A 140 -15.51 21.17 6.22
CA LEU A 140 -16.97 21.13 6.14
C LEU A 140 -17.66 22.17 7.05
N GLN A 141 -16.90 22.81 7.93
CA GLN A 141 -17.47 23.80 8.87
C GLN A 141 -17.57 25.20 8.24
#